data_1f0c5cc2c507dcf41e8c0bd310b1cdc4
#
_entry.id   1f0c5cc2c507dcf41e8c0bd310b1cdc4
#
_cell.length_a   1.000
_cell.length_b   1.000
_cell.length_c   1.000
_cell.angle_alpha   90.00
_cell.angle_beta   90.00
_cell.angle_gamma   90.00
#
_symmetry.space_group_name_H-M   'P 1'
#
loop_
_entity.id
_entity.type
_entity.pdbx_description
1 polymer ?
#
loop_
_entity_poly.entity_id
_entity_poly.type
_entity_poly.pdbx_seq_one_letter_code
_entity_poly.pdbx_strand_id
1 'polypeptide(L)'
;MKDVALLLAERVRELRKSAELTQATLALRAGVTVETVARLERVVRDKPSANANPSLDTLVRLSAALGVDVAELFVAPTRPKQREDRLSTLLRGASPATRQRVLRIAETLVREDAAEESAEPRSMRRRLPG
;
A
#
# COMPACT_ATOMS: atom_id res chain seq x y z
N MET A 1 -2.57 -19.32 6.37
CA MET A 1 -1.83 -18.70 5.26
C MET A 1 -2.79 -17.89 4.41
N LYS A 2 -2.58 -16.62 4.25
CA LYS A 2 -3.44 -15.81 3.36
C LYS A 2 -3.23 -16.28 1.93
N ASP A 3 -4.32 -16.43 1.21
CA ASP A 3 -4.27 -16.75 -0.22
C ASP A 3 -3.54 -15.61 -0.96
N VAL A 4 -2.42 -15.93 -1.60
CA VAL A 4 -1.59 -14.98 -2.34
C VAL A 4 -2.39 -14.32 -3.49
N ALA A 5 -3.28 -15.08 -4.12
CA ALA A 5 -4.14 -14.57 -5.18
C ALA A 5 -5.11 -13.50 -4.65
N LEU A 6 -5.65 -13.70 -3.46
CA LEU A 6 -6.51 -12.71 -2.80
C LEU A 6 -5.73 -11.45 -2.43
N LEU A 7 -4.54 -11.63 -1.85
CA LEU A 7 -3.66 -10.52 -1.49
C LEU A 7 -3.31 -9.66 -2.71
N LEU A 8 -2.91 -10.31 -3.79
CA LEU A 8 -2.56 -9.65 -5.05
C LEU A 8 -3.76 -8.90 -5.65
N ALA A 9 -4.93 -9.54 -5.68
CA ALA A 9 -6.16 -8.94 -6.21
C ALA A 9 -6.56 -7.67 -5.44
N GLU A 10 -6.58 -7.75 -4.12
CA GLU A 10 -6.90 -6.60 -3.25
C GLU A 10 -5.88 -5.47 -3.41
N ARG A 11 -4.60 -5.81 -3.49
CA ARG A 11 -3.53 -4.83 -3.62
C ARG A 11 -3.55 -4.12 -4.98
N VAL A 12 -3.69 -4.84 -6.07
CA VAL A 12 -3.80 -4.26 -7.42
C VAL A 12 -5.01 -3.34 -7.51
N ARG A 13 -6.14 -3.76 -6.96
CA ARG A 13 -7.35 -2.93 -6.91
C ARG A 13 -7.16 -1.66 -6.08
N GLU A 14 -6.53 -1.76 -4.93
CA GLU A 14 -6.20 -0.62 -4.07
C GLU A 14 -5.30 0.39 -4.80
N LEU A 15 -4.19 -0.09 -5.36
CA LEU A 15 -3.25 0.75 -6.10
C LEU A 15 -3.88 1.40 -7.32
N ARG A 16 -4.72 0.66 -8.06
CA ARG A 16 -5.45 1.20 -9.20
C ARG A 16 -6.40 2.33 -8.79
N LYS A 17 -7.18 2.13 -7.75
CA LYS A 17 -8.11 3.14 -7.25
C LYS A 17 -7.39 4.36 -6.68
N SER A 18 -6.29 4.16 -5.98
CA SER A 18 -5.45 5.25 -5.48
C SER A 18 -4.86 6.10 -6.60
N ALA A 19 -4.57 5.49 -7.73
CA ALA A 19 -4.11 6.18 -8.94
C ALA A 19 -5.26 6.76 -9.78
N GLU A 20 -6.51 6.61 -9.34
CA GLU A 20 -7.71 7.06 -10.04
C GLU A 20 -7.86 6.47 -11.46
N LEU A 21 -7.41 5.22 -11.62
CA LEU A 21 -7.48 4.51 -12.89
C LEU A 21 -8.69 3.58 -12.94
N THR A 22 -9.32 3.51 -14.12
CA THR A 22 -10.27 2.44 -14.44
C THR A 22 -9.51 1.15 -14.78
N GLN A 23 -10.18 0.01 -14.75
CA GLN A 23 -9.59 -1.25 -15.23
C GLN A 23 -9.13 -1.14 -16.69
N ALA A 24 -9.91 -0.47 -17.53
CA ALA A 24 -9.57 -0.24 -18.93
C ALA A 24 -8.32 0.63 -19.11
N THR A 25 -8.18 1.69 -18.34
CA THR A 25 -7.02 2.58 -18.41
C THR A 25 -5.76 1.89 -17.89
N LEU A 26 -5.86 1.13 -16.80
CA LEU A 26 -4.75 0.34 -16.30
C LEU A 26 -4.30 -0.70 -17.32
N ALA A 27 -5.25 -1.42 -17.93
CA ALA A 27 -4.97 -2.41 -18.97
C ALA A 27 -4.23 -1.79 -20.17
N LEU A 28 -4.71 -0.64 -20.63
CA LEU A 28 -4.09 0.09 -21.73
C LEU A 28 -2.64 0.50 -21.40
N ARG A 29 -2.41 1.08 -20.23
CA ARG A 29 -1.07 1.49 -19.78
C ARG A 29 -0.11 0.33 -19.59
N ALA A 30 -0.63 -0.80 -19.09
CA ALA A 30 0.17 -1.99 -18.86
C ALA A 30 0.41 -2.83 -20.14
N GLY A 31 -0.32 -2.54 -21.22
CA GLY A 31 -0.25 -3.35 -22.43
C GLY A 31 -0.84 -4.74 -22.27
N VAL A 32 -1.87 -4.87 -21.43
CA VAL A 32 -2.64 -6.10 -21.20
C VAL A 32 -4.11 -5.88 -21.55
N THR A 33 -4.90 -6.94 -21.60
CA THR A 33 -6.33 -6.83 -21.85
C THR A 33 -7.10 -6.38 -20.60
N VAL A 34 -8.23 -5.70 -20.79
CA VAL A 34 -9.14 -5.34 -19.69
C VAL A 34 -9.60 -6.58 -18.94
N GLU A 35 -9.86 -7.68 -19.65
CA GLU A 35 -10.25 -8.94 -19.05
C GLU A 35 -9.16 -9.52 -18.14
N THR A 36 -7.89 -9.35 -18.49
CA THR A 36 -6.76 -9.74 -17.63
C THR A 36 -6.80 -9.00 -16.30
N VAL A 37 -7.01 -7.69 -16.32
CA VAL A 37 -7.13 -6.87 -15.10
C VAL A 37 -8.38 -7.27 -14.30
N ALA A 38 -9.52 -7.40 -14.96
CA ALA A 38 -10.77 -7.78 -14.33
C ALA A 38 -10.69 -9.17 -13.67
N ARG A 39 -10.06 -10.13 -14.35
CA ARG A 39 -9.83 -11.46 -13.82
C ARG A 39 -8.90 -11.46 -12.61
N LEU A 40 -7.84 -10.66 -12.67
CA LEU A 40 -6.88 -10.54 -11.57
C LEU A 40 -7.54 -9.96 -10.31
N GLU A 41 -8.38 -8.94 -10.45
CA GLU A 41 -9.10 -8.31 -9.33
C GLU A 41 -10.27 -9.14 -8.80
N ARG A 42 -10.75 -10.10 -9.58
CA ARG A 42 -11.88 -10.97 -9.21
C ARG A 42 -11.35 -12.24 -8.54
N VAL A 43 -11.52 -12.32 -7.25
CA VAL A 43 -11.16 -13.52 -6.48
C VAL A 43 -12.42 -14.28 -6.09
N VAL A 44 -12.42 -15.56 -6.39
CA VAL A 44 -13.48 -16.48 -5.98
C VAL A 44 -12.97 -17.30 -4.81
N ARG A 45 -13.45 -16.99 -3.60
CA ARG A 45 -12.99 -17.64 -2.36
C ARG A 45 -13.24 -19.14 -2.34
N ASP A 46 -14.38 -19.54 -2.92
CA ASP A 46 -14.81 -20.94 -2.89
C ASP A 46 -14.23 -21.79 -4.02
N LYS A 47 -13.53 -21.17 -4.97
CA LYS A 47 -12.89 -21.86 -6.09
C LYS A 47 -11.50 -21.25 -6.37
N PRO A 48 -10.49 -21.57 -5.57
CA PRO A 48 -9.13 -21.05 -5.76
C PRO A 48 -8.55 -21.33 -7.14
N SER A 49 -8.91 -22.44 -7.75
CA SER A 49 -8.48 -22.81 -9.11
C SER A 49 -9.02 -21.90 -10.22
N ALA A 50 -10.08 -21.14 -9.94
CA ALA A 50 -10.63 -20.16 -10.88
C ALA A 50 -9.95 -18.78 -10.79
N ASN A 51 -9.09 -18.60 -9.81
CA ASN A 51 -8.36 -17.35 -9.63
C ASN A 51 -7.29 -17.18 -10.71
N ALA A 52 -7.04 -15.95 -11.09
CA ALA A 52 -6.01 -15.65 -12.06
C ALA A 52 -4.62 -16.07 -11.54
N ASN A 53 -3.85 -16.67 -12.42
CA ASN A 53 -2.44 -16.93 -12.19
C ASN A 53 -1.65 -16.10 -13.21
N PRO A 54 -1.39 -14.82 -12.92
CA PRO A 54 -0.70 -13.95 -13.85
C PRO A 54 0.75 -14.39 -14.04
N SER A 55 1.26 -14.21 -15.24
CA SER A 55 2.68 -14.40 -15.50
C SER A 55 3.50 -13.32 -14.82
N LEU A 56 4.78 -13.58 -14.60
CA LEU A 56 5.70 -12.58 -14.08
C LEU A 56 5.77 -11.35 -14.99
N ASP A 57 5.73 -11.54 -16.32
CA ASP A 57 5.69 -10.43 -17.28
C ASP A 57 4.44 -9.54 -17.07
N THR A 58 3.29 -10.15 -16.87
CA THR A 58 2.05 -9.41 -16.55
C THR A 58 2.21 -8.59 -15.26
N LEU A 59 2.79 -9.16 -14.22
CA LEU A 59 3.03 -8.45 -12.95
C LEU A 59 4.00 -7.28 -13.12
N VAL A 60 5.07 -7.46 -13.88
CA VAL A 60 6.02 -6.39 -14.20
C VAL A 60 5.33 -5.25 -14.95
N ARG A 61 4.50 -5.56 -15.94
CA ARG A 61 3.76 -4.57 -16.72
C ARG A 61 2.76 -3.79 -15.86
N LEU A 62 2.03 -4.47 -14.99
CA LEU A 62 1.07 -3.85 -14.07
C LEU A 62 1.78 -2.94 -13.06
N SER A 63 2.88 -3.40 -12.48
CA SER A 63 3.64 -2.58 -11.52
C SER A 63 4.19 -1.33 -12.17
N ALA A 64 4.73 -1.42 -13.37
CA ALA A 64 5.21 -0.26 -14.13
C ALA A 64 4.08 0.74 -14.44
N ALA A 65 2.91 0.24 -14.84
CA ALA A 65 1.73 1.08 -15.11
C ALA A 65 1.19 1.76 -13.84
N LEU A 66 1.33 1.13 -12.68
CA LEU A 66 0.95 1.67 -11.37
C LEU A 66 2.03 2.55 -10.73
N GLY A 67 3.24 2.58 -11.29
CA GLY A 67 4.36 3.35 -10.75
C GLY A 67 4.95 2.79 -9.46
N VAL A 68 4.88 1.49 -9.26
CA VAL A 68 5.36 0.78 -8.06
C VAL A 68 6.28 -0.36 -8.44
N ASP A 69 7.07 -0.86 -7.48
CA ASP A 69 7.86 -2.07 -7.66
C ASP A 69 6.97 -3.32 -7.62
N VAL A 70 7.40 -4.39 -8.30
CA VAL A 70 6.67 -5.67 -8.29
C VAL A 70 6.42 -6.18 -6.87
N ALA A 71 7.40 -6.01 -5.98
CA ALA A 71 7.27 -6.41 -4.58
C ALA A 71 6.10 -5.73 -3.87
N GLU A 72 5.76 -4.49 -4.22
CA GLU A 72 4.64 -3.75 -3.63
C GLU A 72 3.27 -4.35 -3.97
N LEU A 73 3.17 -5.11 -5.06
CA LEU A 73 1.95 -5.84 -5.40
C LEU A 73 1.61 -6.93 -4.39
N PHE A 74 2.59 -7.40 -3.63
CA PHE A 74 2.45 -8.46 -2.63
C PHE A 74 2.48 -7.97 -1.19
N VAL A 75 2.50 -6.67 -1.00
CA VAL A 75 2.36 -6.06 0.33
C VAL A 75 0.88 -6.09 0.72
N ALA A 76 0.59 -6.52 1.93
CA ALA A 76 -0.78 -6.49 2.42
C ALA A 76 -1.35 -5.07 2.32
N PRO A 77 -2.61 -4.91 1.82
CA PRO A 77 -3.22 -3.60 1.78
C PRO A 77 -3.19 -3.03 3.19
N THR A 78 -2.54 -1.90 3.34
CA THR A 78 -2.63 -1.12 4.56
C THR A 78 -4.08 -0.68 4.69
N ARG A 79 -4.84 -1.39 5.51
CA ARG A 79 -6.09 -0.80 5.99
C ARG A 79 -5.69 0.52 6.62
N PRO A 80 -6.19 1.65 6.13
CA PRO A 80 -5.92 2.90 6.80
C PRO A 80 -6.31 2.70 8.26
N LYS A 81 -5.33 2.73 9.11
CA LYS A 81 -5.62 2.69 10.55
C LYS A 81 -6.54 3.87 10.80
N GLN A 82 -7.66 3.64 11.43
CA GLN A 82 -8.66 4.69 11.69
C GLN A 82 -8.03 6.00 12.24
N ARG A 83 -6.84 5.89 12.82
CA ARG A 83 -6.07 7.04 13.31
C ARG A 83 -5.41 7.86 12.20
N GLU A 84 -4.91 7.21 11.15
CA GLU A 84 -4.31 7.88 9.99
C GLU A 84 -5.38 8.58 9.17
N ASP A 85 -6.55 7.95 9.01
CA ASP A 85 -7.71 8.58 8.37
C ASP A 85 -8.17 9.83 9.13
N ARG A 86 -8.15 9.79 10.46
CA ARG A 86 -8.55 10.92 11.28
C ARG A 86 -7.61 12.12 11.11
N LEU A 87 -6.29 11.87 11.10
CA LEU A 87 -5.30 12.92 10.86
C LEU A 87 -5.43 13.49 9.44
N SER A 88 -5.54 12.64 8.44
CA SER A 88 -5.74 13.04 7.04
C SER A 88 -7.02 13.86 6.86
N THR A 89 -8.12 13.45 7.50
CA THR A 89 -9.38 14.17 7.47
C THR A 89 -9.26 15.55 8.12
N LEU A 90 -8.60 15.63 9.27
CA LEU A 90 -8.34 16.92 9.95
C LEU A 90 -7.49 17.85 9.08
N LEU A 91 -6.45 17.33 8.44
CA LEU A 91 -5.56 18.10 7.58
C LEU A 91 -6.22 18.58 6.30
N ARG A 92 -7.17 17.83 5.73
CA ARG A 92 -7.94 18.27 4.56
C ARG A 92 -8.78 19.51 4.82
N GLY A 93 -9.36 19.62 6.03
CA GLY A 93 -10.14 20.78 6.45
C GLY A 93 -9.31 21.97 6.93
N ALA A 94 -8.01 21.82 7.07
CA ALA A 94 -7.12 22.82 7.60
C ALA A 94 -6.60 23.79 6.52
N SER A 95 -6.31 25.04 6.92
CA SER A 95 -5.65 26.00 6.06
C SER A 95 -4.23 25.56 5.69
N PRO A 96 -3.66 26.06 4.56
CA PRO A 96 -2.27 25.76 4.21
C PRO A 96 -1.26 26.11 5.31
N ALA A 97 -1.48 27.22 6.01
CA ALA A 97 -0.64 27.63 7.13
C ALA A 97 -0.69 26.62 8.29
N THR A 98 -1.88 26.12 8.61
CA THR A 98 -2.05 25.09 9.65
C THR A 98 -1.38 23.79 9.26
N ARG A 99 -1.52 23.35 8.00
CA ARG A 99 -0.84 22.15 7.49
C ARG A 99 0.68 22.25 7.64
N GLN A 100 1.27 23.39 7.32
CA GLN A 100 2.70 23.61 7.48
C GLN A 100 3.14 23.58 8.95
N ARG A 101 2.34 24.16 9.85
CA ARG A 101 2.62 24.11 11.30
C ARG A 101 2.60 22.67 11.81
N VAL A 102 1.58 21.92 11.45
CA VAL A 102 1.46 20.48 11.81
C VAL A 102 2.65 19.68 11.28
N LEU A 103 3.05 19.92 10.04
CA LEU A 103 4.21 19.27 9.45
C LEU A 103 5.50 19.54 10.22
N ARG A 104 5.74 20.78 10.61
CA ARG A 104 6.92 21.17 11.42
C ARG A 104 6.93 20.48 12.78
N ILE A 105 5.77 20.44 13.45
CA ILE A 105 5.63 19.75 14.74
C ILE A 105 5.91 18.27 14.57
N ALA A 106 5.34 17.62 13.54
CA ALA A 106 5.55 16.22 13.25
C ALA A 106 7.02 15.91 12.95
N GLU A 107 7.69 16.72 12.14
CA GLU A 107 9.12 16.58 11.84
C GLU A 107 10.00 16.70 13.09
N THR A 108 9.66 17.63 13.99
CA THR A 108 10.37 17.80 15.25
C THR A 108 10.22 16.58 16.16
N LEU A 109 8.98 16.08 16.33
CA LEU A 109 8.70 14.90 17.14
C LEU A 109 9.41 13.64 16.59
N VAL A 110 9.38 13.43 15.29
CA VAL A 110 10.08 12.29 14.65
C VAL A 110 11.59 12.39 14.86
N ARG A 111 12.15 13.59 14.83
CA ARG A 111 13.58 13.80 15.10
C ARG A 111 13.95 13.52 16.56
N GLU A 112 13.11 13.93 17.50
CA GLU A 112 13.29 13.68 18.94
C GLU A 112 13.25 12.19 19.22
N ASP A 113 12.26 11.46 18.68
CA ASP A 113 12.15 10.00 18.80
C ASP A 113 13.40 9.28 18.26
N ALA A 114 13.90 9.70 17.10
CA ALA A 114 15.09 9.13 16.51
C ALA A 114 16.36 9.41 17.34
N ALA A 115 16.43 10.58 17.99
CA ALA A 115 17.53 10.91 18.88
C ALA A 115 17.49 10.11 20.19
N GLU A 116 16.30 9.92 20.76
CA GLU A 116 16.10 9.08 21.96
C GLU A 116 16.42 7.61 21.66
N GLU A 117 15.96 7.08 20.54
CA GLU A 117 16.25 5.71 20.11
C GLU A 117 17.74 5.48 19.88
N SER A 118 18.46 6.49 19.40
CA SER A 118 19.92 6.42 19.21
C SER A 118 20.69 6.57 20.52
N ALA A 119 20.10 7.18 21.53
CA ALA A 119 20.71 7.39 22.86
C ALA A 119 20.53 6.21 23.79
N GLU A 120 19.59 5.28 23.52
CA GLU A 120 19.43 4.08 24.31
C GLU A 120 20.62 3.11 24.15
N PRO A 121 21.31 2.75 25.23
CA PRO A 121 22.42 1.81 25.14
C PRO A 121 21.92 0.44 24.69
N ARG A 122 22.63 -0.16 23.73
CA ARG A 122 22.33 -1.50 23.17
C ARG A 122 22.12 -2.60 24.22
N SER A 123 22.54 -2.40 25.46
CA SER A 123 22.37 -3.35 26.58
C SER A 123 20.92 -3.46 27.07
N MET A 124 20.07 -2.46 26.86
CA MET A 124 18.66 -2.50 27.26
C MET A 124 17.75 -3.18 26.23
N ARG A 125 18.16 -3.30 24.98
CA ARG A 125 17.38 -3.96 23.92
C ARG A 125 17.29 -5.49 24.06
N ARG A 126 18.05 -6.11 24.95
CA ARG A 126 18.10 -7.57 25.13
C ARG A 126 17.23 -8.14 26.25
N ARG A 127 16.44 -7.34 26.94
CA ARG A 127 15.53 -7.83 27.99
C ARG A 127 14.07 -7.80 27.53
N LEU A 128 13.77 -8.65 26.55
CA LEU A 128 12.42 -9.16 26.43
C LEU A 128 12.40 -10.49 27.20
N PRO A 129 11.56 -10.65 28.25
CA PRO A 129 11.35 -11.93 28.87
C PRO A 129 10.72 -12.86 27.83
N GLY A 130 11.36 -14.02 27.65
CA GLY A 130 10.82 -15.12 26.85
C GLY A 130 9.55 -15.69 27.47
#